data_68b0da55248ed84f1b157c80c961c0e5
#
_entry.id   68b0da55248ed84f1b157c80c961c0e5
#
_cell.length_a   1.000
_cell.length_b   1.000
_cell.length_c   1.000
_cell.angle_alpha   90.00
_cell.angle_beta   90.00
_cell.angle_gamma   90.00
#
_symmetry.space_group_name_H-M   'P 1'
#
loop_
_entity.id
_entity.type
_entity.pdbx_description
1 polymer ?
#
loop_
_entity_poly.entity_id
_entity_poly.type
_entity_poly.pdbx_seq_one_letter_code
_entity_poly.pdbx_strand_id
1 'polypeptide(L)'
;MILEQFPLTALATLAALFVYFYCMIQVGRARFKHGVQPPSVDGPEEFLRVNRVHQNMVEQLIMFLPALWLFAIAWEDLWAAILGALFVIGRIFYAQGYYKAAEKRSRGFGVSSLAIIVLLLGSLAGVVMALL
;
A
#
# COMPACT_ATOMS: atom_id res chain seq x y z
N MET A 1 -12.81 10.59 -21.05
CA MET A 1 -13.03 10.27 -19.61
C MET A 1 -11.70 10.31 -18.86
N ILE A 2 -11.72 10.57 -17.57
CA ILE A 2 -10.49 10.60 -16.75
C ILE A 2 -9.73 9.26 -16.80
N LEU A 3 -10.45 8.12 -16.84
CA LEU A 3 -9.83 6.81 -16.96
C LEU A 3 -9.05 6.62 -18.27
N GLU A 4 -9.45 7.27 -19.33
CA GLU A 4 -8.72 7.23 -20.61
C GLU A 4 -7.42 8.02 -20.56
N GLN A 5 -7.35 9.01 -19.66
CA GLN A 5 -6.15 9.82 -19.46
C GLN A 5 -5.15 9.17 -18.48
N PHE A 6 -5.65 8.38 -17.51
CA PHE A 6 -4.84 7.79 -16.46
C PHE A 6 -5.09 6.28 -16.28
N PRO A 7 -5.07 5.48 -17.34
CA PRO A 7 -5.38 4.05 -17.25
C PRO A 7 -4.35 3.26 -16.43
N LEU A 8 -3.07 3.64 -16.50
CA LEU A 8 -2.01 2.93 -15.78
C LEU A 8 -2.05 3.27 -14.28
N THR A 9 -2.31 4.53 -13.95
CA THR A 9 -2.50 4.95 -12.54
C THR A 9 -3.73 4.25 -11.93
N ALA A 10 -4.83 4.14 -12.70
CA ALA A 10 -6.00 3.39 -12.26
C ALA A 10 -5.67 1.90 -12.03
N LEU A 11 -4.89 1.29 -12.91
CA LEU A 11 -4.43 -0.09 -12.73
C LEU A 11 -3.59 -0.26 -11.46
N ALA A 12 -2.64 0.65 -11.21
CA ALA A 12 -1.83 0.64 -9.99
C ALA A 12 -2.71 0.82 -8.74
N THR A 13 -3.72 1.68 -8.79
CA THR A 13 -4.71 1.86 -7.72
C THR A 13 -5.43 0.54 -7.41
N LEU A 14 -5.95 -0.13 -8.43
CA LEU A 14 -6.62 -1.41 -8.26
C LEU A 14 -5.68 -2.48 -7.71
N ALA A 15 -4.44 -2.54 -8.19
CA ALA A 15 -3.44 -3.48 -7.69
C ALA A 15 -3.20 -3.29 -6.19
N ALA A 16 -3.07 -2.04 -5.72
CA ALA A 16 -2.92 -1.73 -4.30
C ALA A 16 -4.15 -2.14 -3.48
N LEU A 17 -5.35 -1.88 -4.00
CA LEU A 17 -6.61 -2.28 -3.34
C LEU A 17 -6.77 -3.80 -3.29
N PHE A 18 -6.34 -4.54 -4.32
CA PHE A 18 -6.34 -5.99 -4.29
C PHE A 18 -5.37 -6.56 -3.26
N VAL A 19 -4.20 -5.95 -3.08
CA VAL A 19 -3.26 -6.33 -2.00
C VAL A 19 -3.92 -6.10 -0.64
N TYR A 20 -4.58 -4.97 -0.45
CA TYR A 20 -5.32 -4.69 0.78
C TYR A 20 -6.42 -5.72 1.03
N PHE A 21 -7.20 -6.04 0.01
CA PHE A 21 -8.25 -7.07 0.09
C PHE A 21 -7.67 -8.44 0.45
N TYR A 22 -6.53 -8.80 -0.15
CA TYR A 22 -5.81 -10.02 0.22
C TYR A 22 -5.40 -10.03 1.70
N CYS A 23 -4.86 -8.92 2.21
CA CYS A 23 -4.52 -8.79 3.63
C CYS A 23 -5.75 -8.98 4.54
N MET A 24 -6.91 -8.45 4.13
CA MET A 24 -8.16 -8.63 4.84
C MET A 24 -8.58 -10.11 4.92
N ILE A 25 -8.46 -10.83 3.79
CA ILE A 25 -8.75 -12.28 3.75
C ILE A 25 -7.80 -13.03 4.68
N GLN A 26 -6.51 -12.68 4.71
CA GLN A 26 -5.55 -13.35 5.60
C GLN A 26 -5.90 -13.15 7.08
N VAL A 27 -6.40 -11.98 7.46
CA VAL A 27 -6.88 -11.75 8.85
C VAL A 27 -8.06 -12.67 9.16
N GLY A 28 -9.04 -12.77 8.26
CA GLY A 28 -10.18 -13.68 8.43
C GLY A 28 -9.76 -15.14 8.60
N ARG A 29 -8.81 -15.59 7.79
CA ARG A 29 -8.24 -16.95 7.89
C ARG A 29 -7.50 -17.18 9.19
N ALA A 30 -6.71 -16.19 9.63
CA ALA A 30 -5.98 -16.27 10.89
C ALA A 30 -6.93 -16.28 12.10
N ARG A 31 -8.02 -15.50 12.06
CA ARG A 31 -9.06 -15.54 13.09
C ARG A 31 -9.67 -16.91 13.21
N PHE A 32 -10.02 -17.52 12.11
CA PHE A 32 -10.58 -18.88 12.08
C PHE A 32 -9.58 -19.91 12.62
N LYS A 33 -8.34 -19.86 12.15
CA LYS A 33 -7.27 -20.78 12.54
C LYS A 33 -6.97 -20.73 14.04
N HIS A 34 -6.95 -19.53 14.63
CA HIS A 34 -6.56 -19.31 16.03
C HIS A 34 -7.73 -19.09 16.98
N GLY A 35 -8.97 -19.15 16.50
CA GLY A 35 -10.16 -18.95 17.34
C GLY A 35 -10.30 -17.55 17.92
N VAL A 36 -9.80 -16.52 17.21
CA VAL A 36 -9.87 -15.12 17.66
C VAL A 36 -11.17 -14.51 17.17
N GLN A 37 -12.13 -14.37 18.06
CA GLN A 37 -13.45 -13.81 17.73
C GLN A 37 -13.39 -12.28 17.62
N PRO A 38 -14.00 -11.67 16.59
CA PRO A 38 -14.16 -10.22 16.54
C PRO A 38 -14.99 -9.73 17.74
N PRO A 39 -14.72 -8.52 18.30
CA PRO A 39 -13.73 -7.54 17.89
C PRO A 39 -12.33 -7.73 18.48
N SER A 40 -12.06 -8.85 19.16
CA SER A 40 -10.76 -9.09 19.81
C SER A 40 -9.61 -9.03 18.78
N VAL A 41 -8.51 -8.42 19.21
CA VAL A 41 -7.23 -8.40 18.49
C VAL A 41 -6.13 -9.11 19.29
N ASP A 42 -6.50 -9.80 20.35
CA ASP A 42 -5.59 -10.63 21.13
C ASP A 42 -5.54 -12.04 20.58
N GLY A 43 -4.33 -12.56 20.41
CA GLY A 43 -4.14 -13.90 19.88
C GLY A 43 -2.67 -14.30 19.85
N PRO A 44 -2.37 -15.48 19.29
CA PRO A 44 -1.00 -15.91 19.11
C PRO A 44 -0.20 -14.93 18.24
N GLU A 45 1.11 -14.98 18.36
CA GLU A 45 2.03 -14.08 17.64
C GLU A 45 1.82 -14.13 16.13
N GLU A 46 1.53 -15.30 15.56
CA GLU A 46 1.19 -15.44 14.15
C GLU A 46 -0.03 -14.59 13.76
N PHE A 47 -1.10 -14.61 14.56
CA PHE A 47 -2.27 -13.78 14.33
C PHE A 47 -1.93 -12.28 14.44
N LEU A 48 -1.14 -11.90 15.44
CA LEU A 48 -0.76 -10.50 15.64
C LEU A 48 0.00 -9.96 14.45
N ARG A 49 0.91 -10.75 13.85
CA ARG A 49 1.63 -10.36 12.65
C ARG A 49 0.71 -10.16 11.45
N VAL A 50 -0.19 -11.11 11.20
CA VAL A 50 -1.16 -11.03 10.10
C VAL A 50 -2.07 -9.80 10.25
N ASN A 51 -2.57 -9.58 11.46
CA ASN A 51 -3.41 -8.43 11.76
C ASN A 51 -2.65 -7.10 11.57
N ARG A 52 -1.38 -7.04 11.99
CA ARG A 52 -0.56 -5.83 11.83
C ARG A 52 -0.26 -5.52 10.37
N VAL A 53 -0.04 -6.52 9.53
CA VAL A 53 0.13 -6.32 8.08
C VAL A 53 -1.09 -5.63 7.48
N HIS A 54 -2.29 -6.10 7.83
CA HIS A 54 -3.54 -5.50 7.36
C HIS A 54 -3.70 -4.06 7.84
N GLN A 55 -3.49 -3.80 9.12
CA GLN A 55 -3.58 -2.46 9.69
C GLN A 55 -2.58 -1.49 9.06
N ASN A 56 -1.33 -1.92 8.90
CA ASN A 56 -0.30 -1.09 8.29
C ASN A 56 -0.61 -0.81 6.81
N MET A 57 -1.22 -1.75 6.10
CA MET A 57 -1.61 -1.51 4.70
C MET A 57 -2.63 -0.37 4.59
N VAL A 58 -3.66 -0.32 5.43
CA VAL A 58 -4.62 0.78 5.40
C VAL A 58 -3.99 2.12 5.79
N GLU A 59 -3.09 2.11 6.77
CA GLU A 59 -2.33 3.32 7.15
C GLU A 59 -1.53 3.88 5.96
N GLN A 60 -0.89 3.01 5.19
CA GLN A 60 -0.11 3.38 4.00
C GLN A 60 -0.99 3.85 2.85
N LEU A 61 -2.14 3.23 2.61
CA LEU A 61 -3.06 3.60 1.54
C LEU A 61 -3.60 5.02 1.68
N ILE A 62 -3.78 5.50 2.91
CA ILE A 62 -4.25 6.88 3.18
C ILE A 62 -3.29 7.91 2.59
N MET A 63 -1.99 7.67 2.62
CA MET A 63 -0.98 8.53 2.01
C MET A 63 -0.77 8.21 0.53
N PHE A 64 -0.69 6.93 0.20
CA PHE A 64 -0.32 6.45 -1.13
C PHE A 64 -1.33 6.87 -2.19
N LEU A 65 -2.63 6.60 -1.99
CA LEU A 65 -3.63 6.82 -3.02
C LEU A 65 -3.77 8.28 -3.42
N PRO A 66 -3.92 9.24 -2.49
CA PRO A 66 -3.95 10.66 -2.88
C PRO A 66 -2.66 11.12 -3.54
N ALA A 67 -1.50 10.71 -3.01
CA ALA A 67 -0.20 11.10 -3.57
C ALA A 67 0.00 10.55 -4.98
N LEU A 68 -0.41 9.30 -5.24
CA LEU A 68 -0.36 8.68 -6.57
C LEU A 68 -1.14 9.49 -7.59
N TRP A 69 -2.37 9.86 -7.27
CA TRP A 69 -3.23 10.60 -8.19
C TRP A 69 -2.80 12.05 -8.37
N LEU A 70 -2.37 12.72 -7.31
CA LEU A 70 -1.79 14.07 -7.43
C LEU A 70 -0.56 14.07 -8.31
N PHE A 71 0.30 13.07 -8.16
CA PHE A 71 1.49 12.92 -8.99
C PHE A 71 1.13 12.67 -10.46
N ALA A 72 0.16 11.78 -10.73
CA ALA A 72 -0.28 11.48 -12.10
C ALA A 72 -0.83 12.73 -12.80
N ILE A 73 -1.66 13.51 -12.09
CA ILE A 73 -2.25 14.74 -12.62
C ILE A 73 -1.18 15.80 -12.88
N ALA A 74 -0.18 15.91 -12.00
CA ALA A 74 0.86 16.93 -12.11
C ALA A 74 1.90 16.61 -13.19
N TRP A 75 2.20 15.34 -13.41
CA TRP A 75 3.30 14.92 -14.26
C TRP A 75 2.84 14.04 -15.42
N GLU A 76 2.63 12.74 -15.16
CA GLU A 76 2.29 11.77 -16.23
C GLU A 76 1.82 10.44 -15.64
N ASP A 77 0.89 9.80 -16.39
CA ASP A 77 0.31 8.51 -16.02
C ASP A 77 1.37 7.40 -15.87
N LEU A 78 2.31 7.30 -16.80
CA LEU A 78 3.32 6.24 -16.81
C LEU A 78 4.22 6.32 -15.58
N TRP A 79 4.73 7.50 -15.23
CA TRP A 79 5.63 7.64 -14.08
C TRP A 79 4.91 7.40 -12.76
N ALA A 80 3.67 7.87 -12.65
CA ALA A 80 2.83 7.56 -11.49
C ALA A 80 2.62 6.05 -11.35
N ALA A 81 2.32 5.36 -12.45
CA ALA A 81 2.11 3.92 -12.45
C ALA A 81 3.39 3.13 -12.09
N ILE A 82 4.56 3.57 -12.56
CA ILE A 82 5.84 2.95 -12.18
C ILE A 82 6.07 3.06 -10.67
N LEU A 83 5.88 4.24 -10.09
CA LEU A 83 5.99 4.45 -8.64
C LEU A 83 4.91 3.67 -7.89
N GLY A 84 3.71 3.60 -8.43
CA GLY A 84 2.62 2.79 -7.89
C GLY A 84 2.95 1.31 -7.87
N ALA A 85 3.52 0.78 -8.97
CA ALA A 85 3.99 -0.60 -9.05
C ALA A 85 5.09 -0.89 -8.03
N LEU A 86 6.03 0.03 -7.84
CA LEU A 86 7.08 -0.08 -6.84
C LEU A 86 6.49 -0.17 -5.42
N PHE A 87 5.49 0.68 -5.11
CA PHE A 87 4.76 0.60 -3.85
C PHE A 87 4.10 -0.78 -3.66
N VAL A 88 3.35 -1.25 -4.66
CA VAL A 88 2.62 -2.53 -4.58
C VAL A 88 3.59 -3.69 -4.37
N ILE A 89 4.68 -3.75 -5.14
CA ILE A 89 5.72 -4.77 -4.99
C ILE A 89 6.33 -4.72 -3.59
N GLY A 90 6.67 -3.54 -3.12
CA GLY A 90 7.18 -3.32 -1.76
C GLY A 90 6.21 -3.82 -0.69
N ARG A 91 4.91 -3.57 -0.86
CA ARG A 91 3.87 -4.04 0.08
C ARG A 91 3.71 -5.57 0.06
N ILE A 92 3.84 -6.19 -1.09
CA ILE A 92 3.81 -7.65 -1.20
C ILE A 92 5.00 -8.26 -0.45
N PHE A 93 6.22 -7.75 -0.65
CA PHE A 93 7.41 -8.20 0.08
C PHE A 93 7.30 -7.92 1.58
N TYR A 94 6.76 -6.78 1.97
CA TYR A 94 6.49 -6.45 3.36
C TYR A 94 5.58 -7.50 4.00
N ALA A 95 4.45 -7.81 3.38
CA ALA A 95 3.49 -8.78 3.90
C ALA A 95 4.11 -10.18 4.01
N GLN A 96 4.73 -10.65 2.94
CA GLN A 96 5.37 -11.97 2.89
C GLN A 96 6.47 -12.10 3.94
N GLY A 97 7.28 -11.08 4.12
CA GLY A 97 8.33 -11.05 5.15
C GLY A 97 7.74 -11.06 6.55
N TYR A 98 6.79 -10.19 6.81
CA TYR A 98 6.17 -10.03 8.13
C TYR A 98 5.42 -11.29 8.58
N TYR A 99 4.76 -11.99 7.65
CA TYR A 99 4.08 -13.25 7.97
C TYR A 99 5.03 -14.31 8.50
N LYS A 100 6.28 -14.31 8.05
CA LYS A 100 7.31 -15.24 8.52
C LYS A 100 7.90 -14.81 9.86
N ALA A 101 8.27 -13.54 9.98
CA ALA A 101 8.85 -12.95 11.19
C ALA A 101 8.81 -11.43 11.11
N ALA A 102 8.59 -10.76 12.24
CA ALA A 102 8.43 -9.30 12.28
C ALA A 102 9.65 -8.54 11.70
N GLU A 103 10.88 -9.02 11.95
CA GLU A 103 12.11 -8.39 11.45
C GLU A 103 12.29 -8.49 9.94
N LYS A 104 11.61 -9.43 9.27
CA LYS A 104 11.69 -9.62 7.81
C LYS A 104 10.84 -8.62 7.01
N ARG A 105 10.10 -7.75 7.69
CA ARG A 105 9.30 -6.70 7.05
C ARG A 105 10.12 -5.56 6.43
N SER A 106 11.36 -5.37 6.89
CA SER A 106 12.13 -4.13 6.69
C SER A 106 12.40 -3.78 5.23
N ARG A 107 12.73 -4.77 4.39
CA ARG A 107 13.04 -4.53 2.97
C ARG A 107 11.80 -4.04 2.21
N GLY A 108 10.68 -4.73 2.37
CA GLY A 108 9.43 -4.34 1.73
C GLY A 108 8.93 -2.99 2.23
N PHE A 109 9.06 -2.74 3.52
CA PHE A 109 8.72 -1.44 4.12
C PHE A 109 9.58 -0.31 3.52
N GLY A 110 10.87 -0.52 3.38
CA GLY A 110 11.78 0.47 2.80
C GLY A 110 11.44 0.80 1.35
N VAL A 111 11.16 -0.21 0.52
CA VAL A 111 10.80 -0.03 -0.89
C VAL A 111 9.49 0.73 -1.02
N SER A 112 8.45 0.34 -0.30
CA SER A 112 7.15 1.03 -0.35
C SER A 112 7.22 2.45 0.21
N SER A 113 8.00 2.68 1.26
CA SER A 113 8.20 4.01 1.83
C SER A 113 8.94 4.94 0.87
N LEU A 114 9.95 4.44 0.17
CA LEU A 114 10.65 5.21 -0.87
C LEU A 114 9.67 5.66 -1.96
N ALA A 115 8.80 4.76 -2.43
CA ALA A 115 7.79 5.10 -3.43
C ALA A 115 6.86 6.22 -2.94
N ILE A 116 6.38 6.13 -1.70
CA ILE A 116 5.53 7.19 -1.11
C ILE A 116 6.28 8.52 -1.01
N ILE A 117 7.52 8.52 -0.56
CA ILE A 117 8.33 9.73 -0.44
C ILE A 117 8.46 10.42 -1.81
N VAL A 118 8.80 9.65 -2.85
CA VAL A 118 8.93 10.21 -4.20
C VAL A 118 7.59 10.75 -4.71
N LEU A 119 6.50 10.04 -4.48
CA LEU A 119 5.15 10.49 -4.85
C LEU A 119 4.77 11.80 -4.12
N LEU A 120 5.02 11.88 -2.82
CA LEU A 120 4.70 13.07 -2.03
C LEU A 120 5.52 14.29 -2.47
N LEU A 121 6.84 14.12 -2.62
CA LEU A 121 7.72 15.23 -3.05
C LEU A 121 7.41 15.66 -4.48
N GLY A 122 7.17 14.72 -5.39
CA GLY A 122 6.78 15.03 -6.76
C GLY A 122 5.41 15.72 -6.83
N SER A 123 4.45 15.28 -6.03
CA SER A 123 3.14 15.94 -5.93
C SER A 123 3.27 17.36 -5.40
N LEU A 124 4.07 17.56 -4.35
CA LEU A 124 4.34 18.90 -3.81
C LEU A 124 4.96 19.80 -4.86
N ALA A 125 5.97 19.32 -5.58
CA ALA A 125 6.60 20.09 -6.66
C ALA A 125 5.58 20.48 -7.75
N GLY A 126 4.73 19.55 -8.16
CA GLY A 126 3.68 19.82 -9.15
C GLY A 126 2.67 20.87 -8.68
N VAL A 127 2.24 20.80 -7.43
CA VAL A 127 1.32 21.77 -6.84
C VAL A 127 1.99 23.17 -6.76
N VAL A 128 3.23 23.24 -6.31
CA VAL A 128 3.96 24.51 -6.24
C VAL A 128 4.10 25.14 -7.62
N MET A 129 4.45 24.35 -8.64
CA MET A 129 4.56 24.85 -10.02
C MET A 129 3.21 25.36 -10.56
N ALA A 130 2.11 24.74 -10.17
CA ALA A 130 0.78 25.18 -10.57
C ALA A 130 0.32 26.48 -9.87
N LEU A 131 0.92 26.83 -8.73
CA LEU A 131 0.61 28.06 -7.99
C LEU A 131 1.45 29.27 -8.43
N LEU A 132 2.56 29.06 -9.15
CA LEU A 132 3.43 30.13 -9.66
C LEU A 132 3.01 30.59 -11.06
#